data_db689dbf6955e12892f853454c6a49e9
#
_entry.id   db689dbf6955e12892f853454c6a49e9
#
_cell.length_a   1.000
_cell.length_b   1.000
_cell.length_c   1.000
_cell.angle_alpha   90.00
_cell.angle_beta   90.00
_cell.angle_gamma   90.00
#
_symmetry.space_group_name_H-M   'P 1'
#
loop_
_entity.id
_entity.type
_entity.pdbx_description
1 polymer ?
#
loop_
_entity_poly.entity_id
_entity_poly.type
_entity_poly.pdbx_seq_one_letter_code
_entity_poly.pdbx_strand_id
1 'polypeptide(L)'
;VIHGDSLTREHFNIYAIREGVIRQIDSPTDRKVDVVISNPPYSMAWTPISDERFDLFGLAPKTKADFAFLLHGFHQLEEDGTMSVILPHGVLFRGNSEGTIRQQLLEHGVIDSIIGLAPNLFLNTGIPVAILLLKKGASQRDVFFVDAKDEFTKGKAQNSLDVEHIKKIAAVVSLRMTTERFSYLAGYEELVENGFNLNIPRYVDTFIPEEVQPLGVILRELIEIDREIAETEREFARLFGQLVATDPTEQTELEAEQELMREYVDKPSLSELIKEESEQLTLW
;
A
#
# COMPACT_ATOMS: atom_id res chain seq x y z
N VAL A 1 -3.51 23.58 23.49
CA VAL A 1 -3.88 22.20 23.13
C VAL A 1 -5.22 21.91 23.78
N ILE A 2 -6.18 21.45 23.03
CA ILE A 2 -7.50 21.10 23.51
C ILE A 2 -7.63 19.58 23.41
N HIS A 3 -8.13 18.97 24.49
CA HIS A 3 -8.44 17.55 24.51
C HIS A 3 -9.94 17.37 24.31
N GLY A 4 -10.36 16.62 23.29
CA GLY A 4 -11.77 16.34 23.02
C GLY A 4 -11.93 15.54 21.74
N ASP A 5 -13.15 15.03 21.48
CA ASP A 5 -13.50 14.35 20.25
C ASP A 5 -13.93 15.39 19.20
N SER A 6 -13.11 15.56 18.16
CA SER A 6 -13.35 16.53 17.08
C SER A 6 -14.57 16.16 16.21
N LEU A 7 -15.05 14.94 16.24
CA LEU A 7 -16.20 14.50 15.44
C LEU A 7 -17.55 14.77 16.15
N THR A 8 -17.57 14.82 17.47
CA THR A 8 -18.80 15.01 18.28
C THR A 8 -18.96 16.44 18.68
N ARG A 9 -18.91 17.44 18.12
CA ARG A 9 -19.12 18.87 18.50
C ARG A 9 -19.19 19.21 20.01
N GLU A 10 -19.08 18.26 20.91
CA GLU A 10 -19.15 18.48 22.34
C GLU A 10 -17.82 19.07 22.86
N HIS A 11 -17.86 20.36 23.18
CA HIS A 11 -16.90 21.07 24.04
C HIS A 11 -15.52 21.40 23.51
N PHE A 12 -15.42 22.17 22.43
CA PHE A 12 -14.17 22.89 22.16
C PHE A 12 -14.19 24.30 22.81
N ASN A 13 -13.66 24.42 24.01
CA ASN A 13 -13.24 25.71 24.49
C ASN A 13 -11.88 26.07 23.87
N ILE A 14 -11.88 26.93 22.87
CA ILE A 14 -10.65 27.44 22.28
C ILE A 14 -10.17 28.64 23.09
N TYR A 15 -8.91 28.62 23.48
CA TYR A 15 -8.24 29.71 24.13
C TYR A 15 -7.20 30.31 23.18
N ALA A 16 -7.30 31.59 22.86
CA ALA A 16 -6.23 32.30 22.16
C ALA A 16 -5.31 32.96 23.18
N ILE A 17 -4.01 32.82 22.95
CA ILE A 17 -3.00 33.57 23.70
C ILE A 17 -2.66 34.79 22.84
N ARG A 18 -3.09 35.98 23.28
CA ARG A 18 -2.65 37.25 22.72
C ARG A 18 -1.98 38.06 23.81
N GLU A 19 -0.76 38.53 23.56
CA GLU A 19 0.02 39.34 24.51
C GLU A 19 0.19 38.72 25.89
N GLY A 20 0.32 37.37 25.93
CA GLY A 20 0.47 36.63 27.20
C GLY A 20 -0.83 36.41 27.98
N VAL A 21 -1.98 36.85 27.47
CA VAL A 21 -3.30 36.65 28.09
C VAL A 21 -4.06 35.55 27.42
N ILE A 22 -4.49 34.55 28.18
CA ILE A 22 -5.37 33.46 27.71
C ILE A 22 -6.81 33.98 27.75
N ARG A 23 -7.44 34.03 26.58
CA ARG A 23 -8.88 34.36 26.47
C ARG A 23 -9.61 33.19 25.86
N GLN A 24 -10.73 32.81 26.46
CA GLN A 24 -11.68 31.89 25.82
C GLN A 24 -12.29 32.58 24.60
N ILE A 25 -12.34 31.87 23.50
CA ILE A 25 -12.97 32.35 22.28
C ILE A 25 -14.30 31.65 22.16
N ASP A 26 -15.36 32.41 22.05
CA ASP A 26 -16.71 31.90 21.87
C ASP A 26 -16.83 31.25 20.49
N SER A 27 -17.35 30.04 20.49
CA SER A 27 -17.59 29.16 19.34
C SER A 27 -16.37 28.80 18.46
N PRO A 28 -15.90 27.57 18.55
CA PRO A 28 -14.84 27.04 17.68
C PRO A 28 -15.28 26.76 16.24
N THR A 29 -16.59 26.58 16.02
CA THR A 29 -17.15 26.14 14.75
C THR A 29 -17.10 27.18 13.66
N ASP A 30 -17.00 28.45 14.02
CA ASP A 30 -17.04 29.57 13.07
C ASP A 30 -15.65 30.09 12.66
N ARG A 31 -14.59 29.51 13.21
CA ARG A 31 -13.22 29.88 12.82
C ARG A 31 -12.74 29.06 11.65
N LYS A 32 -12.60 29.73 10.52
CA LYS A 32 -11.87 29.21 9.38
C LYS A 32 -10.37 29.47 9.54
N VAL A 33 -9.58 28.64 8.88
CA VAL A 33 -8.11 28.71 8.87
C VAL A 33 -7.58 28.54 7.46
N ASP A 34 -6.42 29.12 7.17
CA ASP A 34 -5.80 29.01 5.85
C ASP A 34 -5.23 27.61 5.60
N VAL A 35 -4.77 26.94 6.67
CA VAL A 35 -4.08 25.65 6.56
C VAL A 35 -4.55 24.70 7.66
N VAL A 36 -4.86 23.44 7.24
CA VAL A 36 -5.11 22.31 8.13
C VAL A 36 -4.06 21.23 7.89
N ILE A 37 -3.40 20.77 8.94
CA ILE A 37 -2.53 19.59 8.91
C ILE A 37 -3.10 18.56 9.89
N SER A 38 -3.36 17.34 9.41
CA SER A 38 -4.00 16.31 10.21
C SER A 38 -3.36 14.92 10.00
N ASN A 39 -3.16 14.24 11.11
CA ASN A 39 -2.85 12.82 11.15
C ASN A 39 -3.83 12.16 12.12
N PRO A 40 -5.05 11.86 11.67
CA PRO A 40 -6.10 11.32 12.53
C PRO A 40 -5.85 9.83 12.84
N PRO A 41 -6.56 9.27 13.83
CA PRO A 41 -6.54 7.83 14.07
C PRO A 41 -7.13 7.07 12.88
N TYR A 42 -6.40 6.06 12.36
CA TYR A 42 -6.80 5.33 11.16
C TYR A 42 -7.91 4.33 11.42
N SER A 43 -8.88 4.29 10.50
CA SER A 43 -9.97 3.30 10.48
C SER A 43 -10.71 3.15 11.82
N MET A 44 -10.81 4.22 12.58
CA MET A 44 -11.53 4.26 13.85
C MET A 44 -13.04 4.19 13.63
N ALA A 45 -13.74 3.41 14.43
CA ALA A 45 -15.21 3.45 14.46
C ALA A 45 -15.70 4.75 15.10
N TRP A 46 -16.81 5.28 14.62
CA TRP A 46 -17.42 6.51 15.11
C TRP A 46 -18.94 6.45 15.04
N THR A 47 -19.61 7.42 15.64
CA THR A 47 -21.07 7.57 15.53
C THR A 47 -21.38 8.68 14.53
N PRO A 48 -21.87 8.36 13.32
CA PRO A 48 -22.25 9.37 12.35
C PRO A 48 -23.36 10.28 12.89
N ILE A 49 -23.16 11.58 12.76
CA ILE A 49 -24.11 12.61 13.12
C ILE A 49 -24.48 13.43 11.88
N SER A 50 -25.73 13.88 11.76
CA SER A 50 -26.13 14.83 10.73
C SER A 50 -25.57 16.20 11.10
N ASP A 51 -24.71 16.75 10.23
CA ASP A 51 -23.95 17.94 10.52
C ASP A 51 -23.54 18.62 9.22
N GLU A 52 -23.55 19.95 9.16
CA GLU A 52 -23.21 20.74 7.97
C GLU A 52 -21.84 20.41 7.35
N ARG A 53 -20.90 19.92 8.16
CA ARG A 53 -19.57 19.47 7.70
C ARG A 53 -19.66 18.36 6.67
N PHE A 54 -20.72 17.59 6.66
CA PHE A 54 -20.91 16.40 5.85
C PHE A 54 -21.99 16.56 4.76
N ASP A 55 -22.79 17.64 4.81
CA ASP A 55 -23.96 17.80 3.93
C ASP A 55 -23.59 17.77 2.44
N LEU A 56 -22.46 18.34 2.05
CA LEU A 56 -22.06 18.42 0.65
C LEU A 56 -21.49 17.07 0.12
N PHE A 57 -20.73 16.37 0.94
CA PHE A 57 -19.95 15.21 0.49
C PHE A 57 -20.51 13.87 0.99
N GLY A 58 -21.37 13.89 2.01
CA GLY A 58 -21.97 12.71 2.61
C GLY A 58 -21.26 12.21 3.88
N LEU A 59 -21.86 11.22 4.52
CA LEU A 59 -21.41 10.67 5.79
C LEU A 59 -20.45 9.49 5.58
N ALA A 60 -19.31 9.53 6.25
CA ALA A 60 -18.40 8.39 6.34
C ALA A 60 -19.09 7.19 7.03
N PRO A 61 -18.68 5.94 6.70
CA PRO A 61 -19.27 4.76 7.32
C PRO A 61 -18.94 4.72 8.83
N LYS A 62 -19.88 4.25 9.65
CA LYS A 62 -19.72 4.16 11.12
C LYS A 62 -18.50 3.34 11.57
N THR A 63 -18.02 2.43 10.71
CA THR A 63 -16.89 1.57 11.00
C THR A 63 -15.53 2.20 10.72
N LYS A 64 -15.50 3.34 10.00
CA LYS A 64 -14.26 4.01 9.56
C LYS A 64 -14.47 5.52 9.45
N ALA A 65 -13.91 6.25 10.38
CA ALA A 65 -13.99 7.71 10.46
C ALA A 65 -13.01 8.45 9.54
N ASP A 66 -12.24 7.74 8.71
CA ASP A 66 -11.16 8.33 7.89
C ASP A 66 -11.66 9.57 7.13
N PHE A 67 -12.76 9.45 6.37
CA PHE A 67 -13.37 10.58 5.67
C PHE A 67 -14.09 11.57 6.60
N ALA A 68 -14.57 11.15 7.76
CA ALA A 68 -15.18 12.10 8.71
C ALA A 68 -14.13 13.09 9.24
N PHE A 69 -12.92 12.63 9.54
CA PHE A 69 -11.81 13.51 9.92
C PHE A 69 -11.36 14.41 8.77
N LEU A 70 -11.30 13.86 7.54
CA LEU A 70 -10.97 14.66 6.36
C LEU A 70 -11.99 15.78 6.17
N LEU A 71 -13.29 15.45 6.15
CA LEU A 71 -14.35 16.43 5.94
C LEU A 71 -14.44 17.46 7.07
N HIS A 72 -14.22 17.04 8.32
CA HIS A 72 -14.12 17.95 9.44
C HIS A 72 -13.00 18.99 9.25
N GLY A 73 -11.79 18.54 8.91
CA GLY A 73 -10.67 19.45 8.64
C GLY A 73 -10.92 20.35 7.43
N PHE A 74 -11.48 19.79 6.36
CA PHE A 74 -11.83 20.55 5.15
C PHE A 74 -12.88 21.64 5.42
N HIS A 75 -13.88 21.33 6.25
CA HIS A 75 -14.89 22.31 6.67
C HIS A 75 -14.27 23.53 7.39
N GLN A 76 -13.16 23.34 8.11
CA GLN A 76 -12.47 24.43 8.83
C GLN A 76 -11.68 25.38 7.91
N LEU A 77 -11.51 25.06 6.62
CA LEU A 77 -10.72 25.87 5.70
C LEU A 77 -11.46 27.16 5.29
N GLU A 78 -10.70 28.24 5.17
CA GLU A 78 -11.08 29.43 4.38
C GLU A 78 -11.26 29.03 2.90
N GLU A 79 -11.87 29.92 2.09
CA GLU A 79 -12.21 29.60 0.70
C GLU A 79 -10.99 29.23 -0.18
N ASP A 80 -9.83 29.81 0.09
CA ASP A 80 -8.57 29.48 -0.61
C ASP A 80 -7.64 28.59 0.23
N GLY A 81 -8.18 27.97 1.29
CA GLY A 81 -7.41 27.19 2.25
C GLY A 81 -6.92 25.85 1.71
N THR A 82 -5.85 25.35 2.31
CA THR A 82 -5.24 24.08 1.94
C THR A 82 -5.19 23.11 3.13
N MET A 83 -5.50 21.84 2.87
CA MET A 83 -5.39 20.79 3.89
C MET A 83 -4.39 19.71 3.46
N SER A 84 -3.58 19.26 4.40
CA SER A 84 -2.78 18.04 4.29
C SER A 84 -3.27 17.03 5.32
N VAL A 85 -3.69 15.86 4.85
CA VAL A 85 -4.14 14.78 5.75
C VAL A 85 -3.48 13.48 5.40
N ILE A 86 -3.02 12.76 6.42
CA ILE A 86 -2.41 11.43 6.28
C ILE A 86 -3.47 10.37 6.56
N LEU A 87 -3.71 9.49 5.60
CA LEU A 87 -4.73 8.44 5.70
C LEU A 87 -4.20 7.11 5.16
N PRO A 88 -4.78 5.96 5.57
CA PRO A 88 -4.42 4.66 5.00
C PRO A 88 -4.83 4.57 3.53
N HIS A 89 -4.05 3.86 2.70
CA HIS A 89 -4.30 3.71 1.26
C HIS A 89 -5.73 3.26 0.92
N GLY A 90 -6.40 2.54 1.82
CA GLY A 90 -7.77 2.09 1.61
C GLY A 90 -8.76 3.20 1.24
N VAL A 91 -8.57 4.43 1.71
CA VAL A 91 -9.45 5.57 1.36
C VAL A 91 -9.43 5.88 -0.13
N LEU A 92 -8.37 5.49 -0.84
CA LEU A 92 -8.20 5.77 -2.27
C LEU A 92 -9.08 4.89 -3.16
N PHE A 93 -9.52 3.71 -2.67
CA PHE A 93 -10.21 2.73 -3.52
C PHE A 93 -11.41 2.00 -2.90
N ARG A 94 -11.63 2.12 -1.57
CA ARG A 94 -12.79 1.49 -0.95
C ARG A 94 -14.09 2.05 -1.55
N GLY A 95 -15.07 1.17 -1.76
CA GLY A 95 -16.37 1.48 -2.34
C GLY A 95 -17.40 2.01 -1.34
N ASN A 96 -18.68 1.88 -1.67
CA ASN A 96 -19.84 2.32 -0.87
C ASN A 96 -19.76 3.83 -0.52
N SER A 97 -20.11 4.22 0.69
CA SER A 97 -20.14 5.63 1.11
C SER A 97 -18.77 6.32 0.98
N GLU A 98 -17.64 5.63 1.20
CA GLU A 98 -16.33 6.20 0.96
C GLU A 98 -16.09 6.48 -0.52
N GLY A 99 -16.58 5.61 -1.41
CA GLY A 99 -16.53 5.82 -2.86
C GLY A 99 -17.35 7.04 -3.30
N THR A 100 -18.56 7.21 -2.75
CA THR A 100 -19.42 8.38 -3.02
C THR A 100 -18.77 9.68 -2.55
N ILE A 101 -18.23 9.72 -1.33
CA ILE A 101 -17.54 10.91 -0.81
C ILE A 101 -16.34 11.25 -1.69
N ARG A 102 -15.55 10.25 -2.08
CA ARG A 102 -14.37 10.45 -2.95
C ARG A 102 -14.76 11.02 -4.32
N GLN A 103 -15.82 10.49 -4.93
CA GLN A 103 -16.36 11.01 -6.17
C GLN A 103 -16.78 12.47 -6.02
N GLN A 104 -17.55 12.81 -4.99
CA GLN A 104 -17.98 14.19 -4.75
C GLN A 104 -16.79 15.14 -4.53
N LEU A 105 -15.76 14.73 -3.80
CA LEU A 105 -14.55 15.52 -3.61
C LEU A 105 -13.83 15.80 -4.94
N LEU A 106 -13.78 14.83 -5.86
CA LEU A 106 -13.20 14.96 -7.19
C LEU A 106 -14.04 15.83 -8.12
N GLU A 107 -15.35 15.65 -8.12
CA GLU A 107 -16.29 16.46 -8.91
C GLU A 107 -16.20 17.96 -8.54
N HIS A 108 -15.94 18.26 -7.28
CA HIS A 108 -15.76 19.62 -6.77
C HIS A 108 -14.30 20.12 -6.84
N GLY A 109 -13.39 19.35 -7.41
CA GLY A 109 -11.97 19.74 -7.55
C GLY A 109 -11.23 19.90 -6.21
N VAL A 110 -11.70 19.25 -5.16
CA VAL A 110 -11.13 19.39 -3.80
C VAL A 110 -9.79 18.69 -3.67
N ILE A 111 -9.59 17.51 -4.30
CA ILE A 111 -8.36 16.74 -4.19
C ILE A 111 -7.34 17.28 -5.19
N ASP A 112 -6.26 17.87 -4.68
CA ASP A 112 -5.17 18.43 -5.51
C ASP A 112 -4.08 17.40 -5.80
N SER A 113 -3.60 16.71 -4.77
CA SER A 113 -2.50 15.75 -4.93
C SER A 113 -2.61 14.58 -3.96
N ILE A 114 -2.08 13.42 -4.39
CA ILE A 114 -2.00 12.20 -3.59
C ILE A 114 -0.57 11.70 -3.61
N ILE A 115 0.02 11.53 -2.43
CA ILE A 115 1.41 11.12 -2.25
C ILE A 115 1.42 9.82 -1.46
N GLY A 116 1.75 8.71 -2.11
CA GLY A 116 1.95 7.41 -1.45
C GLY A 116 3.30 7.38 -0.75
N LEU A 117 3.29 7.02 0.52
CA LEU A 117 4.49 6.93 1.34
C LEU A 117 4.92 5.47 1.54
N ALA A 118 6.20 5.28 1.86
CA ALA A 118 6.75 3.98 2.22
C ALA A 118 6.01 3.35 3.42
N PRO A 119 5.93 2.01 3.48
CA PRO A 119 5.42 1.33 4.65
C PRO A 119 6.35 1.52 5.85
N ASN A 120 5.85 1.24 7.04
CA ASN A 120 6.67 1.21 8.26
C ASN A 120 7.28 2.57 8.66
N LEU A 121 6.63 3.69 8.31
CA LEU A 121 7.06 5.05 8.71
C LEU A 121 6.49 5.47 10.07
N PHE A 122 5.49 4.77 10.61
CA PHE A 122 4.80 5.16 11.85
C PHE A 122 4.97 4.11 12.95
N LEU A 123 5.11 4.57 14.19
CA LEU A 123 5.46 3.72 15.34
C LEU A 123 4.49 2.56 15.61
N ASN A 124 3.20 2.74 15.34
CA ASN A 124 2.16 1.79 15.73
C ASN A 124 1.52 1.05 14.54
N THR A 125 2.04 1.24 13.33
CA THR A 125 1.49 0.59 12.14
C THR A 125 2.56 0.41 11.06
N GLY A 126 2.62 -0.78 10.49
CA GLY A 126 3.46 -1.07 9.33
C GLY A 126 2.76 -0.83 7.99
N ILE A 127 1.47 -0.42 8.00
CA ILE A 127 0.73 -0.22 6.75
C ILE A 127 1.24 1.01 5.98
N PRO A 128 1.25 0.96 4.64
CA PRO A 128 1.52 2.14 3.84
C PRO A 128 0.37 3.15 3.98
N VAL A 129 0.71 4.41 3.97
CA VAL A 129 -0.22 5.53 4.05
C VAL A 129 -0.03 6.49 2.89
N ALA A 130 -1.05 7.31 2.63
CA ALA A 130 -0.98 8.38 1.66
C ALA A 130 -1.24 9.74 2.32
N ILE A 131 -0.55 10.76 1.84
CA ILE A 131 -0.88 12.15 2.10
C ILE A 131 -1.85 12.60 1.02
N LEU A 132 -3.01 13.11 1.41
CA LEU A 132 -3.93 13.79 0.52
C LEU A 132 -3.78 15.30 0.73
N LEU A 133 -3.46 16.01 -0.33
CA LEU A 133 -3.49 17.47 -0.37
C LEU A 133 -4.83 17.91 -0.96
N LEU A 134 -5.54 18.75 -0.22
CA LEU A 134 -6.85 19.25 -0.58
C LEU A 134 -6.79 20.77 -0.67
N LYS A 135 -7.49 21.32 -1.65
CA LYS A 135 -7.65 22.76 -1.82
C LYS A 135 -9.12 23.12 -1.87
N LYS A 136 -9.51 24.15 -1.12
CA LYS A 136 -10.84 24.70 -1.19
C LYS A 136 -10.88 25.79 -2.28
N GLY A 137 -12.00 25.90 -2.99
CA GLY A 137 -12.15 26.89 -4.06
C GLY A 137 -11.37 26.62 -5.35
N ALA A 138 -10.72 25.45 -5.48
CA ALA A 138 -9.99 25.10 -6.69
C ALA A 138 -10.96 24.89 -7.87
N SER A 139 -10.60 25.41 -9.05
CA SER A 139 -11.36 25.22 -10.30
C SER A 139 -10.88 24.00 -11.10
N GLN A 140 -9.70 23.49 -10.82
CA GLN A 140 -9.08 22.35 -11.50
C GLN A 140 -9.54 21.05 -10.86
N ARG A 141 -9.79 20.03 -11.68
CA ARG A 141 -10.22 18.69 -11.23
C ARG A 141 -9.21 17.59 -11.58
N ASP A 142 -8.05 17.99 -12.08
CA ASP A 142 -6.92 17.09 -12.27
C ASP A 142 -6.27 16.78 -10.91
N VAL A 143 -5.81 15.55 -10.75
CA VAL A 143 -5.13 15.09 -9.52
C VAL A 143 -3.69 14.72 -9.83
N PHE A 144 -2.78 15.22 -9.02
CA PHE A 144 -1.37 14.91 -9.14
C PHE A 144 -0.99 13.74 -8.22
N PHE A 145 -0.48 12.66 -8.79
CA PHE A 145 -0.07 11.45 -8.08
C PHE A 145 1.45 11.39 -7.92
N VAL A 146 1.89 11.00 -6.74
CA VAL A 146 3.31 10.69 -6.45
C VAL A 146 3.39 9.34 -5.75
N ASP A 147 4.18 8.42 -6.29
CA ASP A 147 4.52 7.15 -5.64
C ASP A 147 5.90 7.27 -4.99
N ALA A 148 5.92 7.64 -3.72
CA ALA A 148 7.13 7.76 -2.92
C ALA A 148 7.37 6.53 -2.01
N LYS A 149 6.83 5.37 -2.39
CA LYS A 149 6.95 4.13 -1.60
C LYS A 149 8.40 3.66 -1.39
N ASP A 150 9.28 4.01 -2.32
CA ASP A 150 10.70 3.63 -2.28
C ASP A 150 11.61 4.75 -1.74
N GLU A 151 11.03 5.91 -1.40
CA GLU A 151 11.74 7.06 -0.83
C GLU A 151 11.82 6.93 0.70
N PHE A 152 12.75 6.17 1.21
CA PHE A 152 12.98 6.02 2.65
C PHE A 152 14.36 5.47 2.96
N THR A 153 14.82 5.70 4.18
CA THR A 153 15.97 5.03 4.77
C THR A 153 15.49 3.89 5.67
N LYS A 154 15.97 2.68 5.38
CA LYS A 154 15.58 1.47 6.14
C LYS A 154 16.18 1.50 7.54
N GLY A 155 15.33 1.49 8.56
CA GLY A 155 15.73 1.35 9.96
C GLY A 155 15.55 -0.08 10.48
N LYS A 156 16.08 -0.36 11.68
CA LYS A 156 15.94 -1.69 12.30
C LYS A 156 14.50 -2.02 12.72
N ALA A 157 13.77 -1.07 13.24
CA ALA A 157 12.38 -1.22 13.70
C ALA A 157 11.38 -0.42 12.85
N GLN A 158 11.82 0.67 12.26
CA GLN A 158 10.99 1.63 11.54
C GLN A 158 11.80 2.28 10.44
N ASN A 159 11.15 2.56 9.29
CA ASN A 159 11.73 3.35 8.21
C ASN A 159 11.66 4.84 8.56
N SER A 160 12.50 5.65 7.92
CA SER A 160 12.50 7.11 8.10
C SER A 160 12.54 7.84 6.76
N LEU A 161 11.95 9.03 6.74
CA LEU A 161 12.09 9.97 5.65
C LEU A 161 13.19 10.96 6.01
N ASP A 162 14.28 10.93 5.28
CA ASP A 162 15.36 11.88 5.44
C ASP A 162 15.05 13.20 4.71
N VAL A 163 15.80 14.24 5.01
CA VAL A 163 15.59 15.58 4.43
C VAL A 163 15.61 15.55 2.89
N GLU A 164 16.45 14.70 2.29
CA GLU A 164 16.54 14.58 0.82
C GLU A 164 15.30 13.95 0.21
N HIS A 165 14.72 12.91 0.84
CA HIS A 165 13.44 12.32 0.42
C HIS A 165 12.31 13.37 0.46
N ILE A 166 12.24 14.11 1.57
CA ILE A 166 11.23 15.16 1.75
C ILE A 166 11.38 16.26 0.69
N LYS A 167 12.60 16.73 0.43
CA LYS A 167 12.88 17.75 -0.60
C LYS A 167 12.49 17.27 -1.99
N LYS A 168 12.83 16.02 -2.35
CA LYS A 168 12.47 15.41 -3.64
C LYS A 168 10.95 15.38 -3.82
N ILE A 169 10.22 14.83 -2.85
CA ILE A 169 8.76 14.76 -2.88
C ILE A 169 8.16 16.17 -2.98
N ALA A 170 8.60 17.09 -2.13
CA ALA A 170 8.08 18.46 -2.09
C ALA A 170 8.34 19.21 -3.41
N ALA A 171 9.51 19.06 -4.00
CA ALA A 171 9.85 19.68 -5.28
C ALA A 171 8.96 19.19 -6.41
N VAL A 172 8.76 17.86 -6.51
CA VAL A 172 7.92 17.25 -7.54
C VAL A 172 6.46 17.66 -7.40
N VAL A 173 5.94 17.68 -6.17
CA VAL A 173 4.57 18.14 -5.87
C VAL A 173 4.40 19.62 -6.22
N SER A 174 5.34 20.49 -5.81
CA SER A 174 5.26 21.93 -6.04
C SER A 174 5.31 22.29 -7.52
N LEU A 175 6.10 21.55 -8.30
CA LEU A 175 6.24 21.77 -9.73
C LEU A 175 5.21 21.00 -10.58
N ARG A 176 4.43 20.10 -9.96
CA ARG A 176 3.52 19.13 -10.62
C ARG A 176 4.22 18.42 -11.80
N MET A 177 5.47 18.05 -11.59
CA MET A 177 6.32 17.50 -12.63
C MET A 177 6.10 16.00 -12.78
N THR A 178 5.56 15.57 -13.91
CA THR A 178 5.45 14.15 -14.25
C THR A 178 6.84 13.55 -14.46
N THR A 179 7.11 12.49 -13.72
CA THR A 179 8.38 11.75 -13.75
C THR A 179 8.08 10.27 -13.88
N GLU A 180 8.71 9.60 -14.83
CA GLU A 180 8.54 8.16 -15.05
C GLU A 180 8.70 7.38 -13.74
N ARG A 181 7.76 6.48 -13.46
CA ARG A 181 7.72 5.61 -12.27
C ARG A 181 7.66 6.32 -10.92
N PHE A 182 7.46 7.63 -10.90
CA PHE A 182 7.45 8.38 -9.65
C PHE A 182 6.24 9.30 -9.50
N SER A 183 5.84 10.00 -10.59
CA SER A 183 4.73 10.95 -10.51
C SER A 183 3.98 11.10 -11.81
N TYR A 184 2.68 11.40 -11.72
CA TYR A 184 1.80 11.52 -12.86
C TYR A 184 0.68 12.52 -12.59
N LEU A 185 0.30 13.31 -13.60
CA LEU A 185 -0.84 14.21 -13.56
C LEU A 185 -2.01 13.56 -14.29
N ALA A 186 -3.01 13.10 -13.56
CA ALA A 186 -4.22 12.51 -14.11
C ALA A 186 -5.27 13.58 -14.40
N GLY A 187 -5.78 13.62 -15.63
CA GLY A 187 -6.91 14.45 -16.02
C GLY A 187 -8.23 13.92 -15.46
N TYR A 188 -9.23 14.81 -15.37
CA TYR A 188 -10.53 14.44 -14.81
C TYR A 188 -11.23 13.31 -15.57
N GLU A 189 -11.14 13.29 -16.91
CA GLU A 189 -11.72 12.23 -17.75
C GLU A 189 -11.12 10.86 -17.39
N GLU A 190 -9.81 10.79 -17.18
CA GLU A 190 -9.13 9.56 -16.76
C GLU A 190 -9.57 9.11 -15.36
N LEU A 191 -9.80 10.04 -14.43
CA LEU A 191 -10.35 9.74 -13.11
C LEU A 191 -11.76 9.14 -13.22
N VAL A 192 -12.59 9.65 -14.11
CA VAL A 192 -13.94 9.12 -14.39
C VAL A 192 -13.85 7.71 -15.00
N GLU A 193 -13.01 7.49 -16.02
CA GLU A 193 -12.79 6.19 -16.65
C GLU A 193 -12.31 5.14 -15.64
N ASN A 194 -11.51 5.54 -14.68
CA ASN A 194 -11.08 4.70 -13.56
C ASN A 194 -12.14 4.54 -12.45
N GLY A 195 -13.36 5.03 -12.64
CA GLY A 195 -14.46 4.95 -11.66
C GLY A 195 -14.13 5.66 -10.35
N PHE A 196 -13.44 6.78 -10.42
CA PHE A 196 -12.97 7.57 -9.27
C PHE A 196 -12.12 6.75 -8.28
N ASN A 197 -11.49 5.69 -8.74
CA ASN A 197 -10.53 4.90 -7.97
C ASN A 197 -9.16 5.57 -8.05
N LEU A 198 -8.66 6.03 -6.91
CA LEU A 198 -7.42 6.80 -6.79
C LEU A 198 -6.23 5.92 -6.36
N ASN A 199 -6.30 4.60 -6.55
CA ASN A 199 -5.18 3.72 -6.23
C ASN A 199 -3.97 4.10 -7.09
N ILE A 200 -2.88 4.50 -6.44
CA ILE A 200 -1.69 5.11 -7.07
C ILE A 200 -1.13 4.27 -8.24
N PRO A 201 -1.00 2.92 -8.14
CA PRO A 201 -0.49 2.11 -9.26
C PRO A 201 -1.33 2.15 -10.55
N ARG A 202 -2.54 2.73 -10.52
CA ARG A 202 -3.35 2.95 -11.74
C ARG A 202 -2.86 4.14 -12.57
N TYR A 203 -2.13 5.05 -11.93
CA TYR A 203 -1.68 6.32 -12.52
C TYR A 203 -0.16 6.38 -12.64
N VAL A 204 0.55 5.85 -11.65
CA VAL A 204 2.02 5.78 -11.65
C VAL A 204 2.41 4.32 -11.85
N ASP A 205 2.81 3.98 -13.09
CA ASP A 205 3.30 2.65 -13.40
C ASP A 205 4.74 2.51 -12.90
N THR A 206 4.92 1.73 -11.85
CA THR A 206 6.22 1.39 -11.28
C THR A 206 6.73 0.01 -11.71
N PHE A 207 6.03 -0.64 -12.66
CA PHE A 207 6.42 -1.94 -13.16
C PHE A 207 7.78 -1.85 -13.89
N ILE A 208 8.74 -2.61 -13.41
CA ILE A 208 10.01 -2.84 -14.09
C ILE A 208 9.88 -4.22 -14.73
N PRO A 209 9.81 -4.32 -16.07
CA PRO A 209 9.85 -5.61 -16.72
C PRO A 209 11.11 -6.36 -16.26
N GLU A 210 10.95 -7.54 -15.71
CA GLU A 210 12.12 -8.42 -15.49
C GLU A 210 12.78 -8.69 -16.85
N GLU A 211 14.09 -8.61 -16.88
CA GLU A 211 14.83 -9.03 -18.07
C GLU A 211 14.47 -10.51 -18.31
N VAL A 212 13.81 -10.75 -19.44
CA VAL A 212 13.47 -12.11 -19.84
C VAL A 212 14.78 -12.83 -20.09
N GLN A 213 15.17 -13.71 -19.17
CA GLN A 213 16.36 -14.53 -19.38
C GLN A 213 16.19 -15.39 -20.64
N PRO A 214 17.24 -15.53 -21.45
CA PRO A 214 17.16 -16.40 -22.62
C PRO A 214 16.75 -17.82 -22.20
N LEU A 215 15.82 -18.43 -22.95
CA LEU A 215 15.27 -19.75 -22.65
C LEU A 215 16.37 -20.79 -22.36
N GLY A 216 17.50 -20.71 -23.10
CA GLY A 216 18.64 -21.60 -22.90
C GLY A 216 19.40 -21.40 -21.57
N VAL A 217 19.27 -20.24 -20.91
CA VAL A 217 19.79 -20.01 -19.54
C VAL A 217 18.89 -20.69 -18.54
N ILE A 218 17.57 -20.43 -18.64
CA ILE A 218 16.55 -21.02 -17.77
C ILE A 218 16.60 -22.57 -17.84
N LEU A 219 16.76 -23.12 -19.04
CA LEU A 219 16.84 -24.56 -19.25
C LEU A 219 18.08 -25.18 -18.58
N ARG A 220 19.24 -24.49 -18.66
CA ARG A 220 20.46 -24.96 -17.97
C ARG A 220 20.32 -24.93 -16.45
N GLU A 221 19.75 -23.86 -15.90
CA GLU A 221 19.49 -23.75 -14.46
C GLU A 221 18.52 -24.85 -14.00
N LEU A 222 17.45 -25.09 -14.78
CA LEU A 222 16.50 -26.15 -14.48
C LEU A 222 17.16 -27.54 -14.45
N ILE A 223 18.01 -27.84 -15.43
CA ILE A 223 18.76 -29.11 -15.50
C ILE A 223 19.72 -29.25 -14.31
N GLU A 224 20.36 -28.17 -13.88
CA GLU A 224 21.27 -28.17 -12.74
C GLU A 224 20.53 -28.42 -11.41
N ILE A 225 19.41 -27.73 -11.20
CA ILE A 225 18.53 -27.96 -10.04
C ILE A 225 17.99 -29.38 -10.02
N ASP A 226 17.53 -29.89 -11.14
CA ASP A 226 17.04 -31.28 -11.28
C ASP A 226 18.10 -32.30 -10.91
N ARG A 227 19.36 -32.06 -11.29
CA ARG A 227 20.50 -32.91 -10.91
C ARG A 227 20.74 -32.88 -9.38
N GLU A 228 20.73 -31.69 -8.78
CA GLU A 228 20.92 -31.55 -7.32
C GLU A 228 19.78 -32.24 -6.56
N ILE A 229 18.54 -32.14 -7.05
CA ILE A 229 17.40 -32.87 -6.48
C ILE A 229 17.66 -34.39 -6.55
N ALA A 230 17.99 -34.90 -7.73
CA ALA A 230 18.24 -36.34 -7.91
C ALA A 230 19.40 -36.86 -7.05
N GLU A 231 20.47 -36.09 -6.87
CA GLU A 231 21.58 -36.42 -5.97
C GLU A 231 21.12 -36.47 -4.51
N THR A 232 20.33 -35.53 -4.07
CA THR A 232 19.78 -35.42 -2.72
C THR A 232 18.81 -36.58 -2.42
N GLU A 233 17.96 -36.92 -3.36
CA GLU A 233 17.01 -38.02 -3.28
C GLU A 233 17.73 -39.38 -3.19
N ARG A 234 18.79 -39.60 -3.98
CA ARG A 234 19.61 -40.81 -3.90
C ARG A 234 20.33 -40.92 -2.56
N GLU A 235 20.87 -39.82 -2.03
CA GLU A 235 21.47 -39.82 -0.70
C GLU A 235 20.45 -40.11 0.40
N PHE A 236 19.28 -39.48 0.30
CA PHE A 236 18.15 -39.79 1.23
C PHE A 236 17.76 -41.25 1.16
N ALA A 237 17.55 -41.81 -0.02
CA ALA A 237 17.19 -43.22 -0.20
C ALA A 237 18.25 -44.17 0.40
N ARG A 238 19.53 -43.83 0.22
CA ARG A 238 20.65 -44.56 0.79
C ARG A 238 20.63 -44.55 2.33
N LEU A 239 20.37 -43.38 2.93
CA LEU A 239 20.26 -43.23 4.39
C LEU A 239 19.02 -43.93 4.94
N PHE A 240 17.89 -43.77 4.27
CA PHE A 240 16.62 -44.38 4.60
C PHE A 240 16.73 -45.93 4.56
N GLY A 241 17.43 -46.48 3.55
CA GLY A 241 17.72 -47.89 3.42
C GLY A 241 18.60 -48.48 4.51
N GLN A 242 19.21 -47.68 5.38
CA GLN A 242 20.00 -48.13 6.54
C GLN A 242 19.19 -48.17 7.82
N LEU A 243 17.96 -47.68 7.83
CA LEU A 243 17.09 -47.74 9.00
C LEU A 243 16.69 -49.20 9.28
N VAL A 244 16.62 -49.53 10.55
CA VAL A 244 16.18 -50.83 11.04
C VAL A 244 15.18 -50.57 12.15
N ALA A 245 14.00 -51.18 12.06
CA ALA A 245 13.01 -51.13 13.13
C ALA A 245 13.32 -52.16 14.23
N THR A 246 12.91 -51.82 15.45
CA THR A 246 13.10 -52.74 16.61
C THR A 246 11.97 -53.76 16.73
N ASP A 247 10.81 -53.48 16.15
CA ASP A 247 9.66 -54.39 16.12
C ASP A 247 9.61 -55.14 14.78
N PRO A 248 9.37 -56.48 14.77
CA PRO A 248 9.32 -57.26 13.52
C PRO A 248 8.19 -56.84 12.56
N THR A 249 7.07 -56.33 13.07
CA THR A 249 5.94 -55.86 12.24
C THR A 249 6.30 -54.56 11.55
N GLU A 250 6.85 -53.60 12.32
CA GLU A 250 7.34 -52.33 11.81
C GLU A 250 8.52 -52.52 10.82
N GLN A 251 9.34 -53.55 11.04
CA GLN A 251 10.44 -53.86 10.14
C GLN A 251 9.94 -54.28 8.75
N THR A 252 8.85 -55.05 8.66
CA THR A 252 8.27 -55.47 7.38
C THR A 252 7.67 -54.27 6.62
N GLU A 253 7.01 -53.35 7.34
CA GLU A 253 6.48 -52.12 6.74
C GLU A 253 7.61 -51.21 6.25
N LEU A 254 8.66 -51.02 7.04
CA LEU A 254 9.83 -50.26 6.70
C LEU A 254 10.55 -50.77 5.44
N GLU A 255 10.68 -52.10 5.32
CA GLU A 255 11.30 -52.73 4.14
C GLU A 255 10.49 -52.47 2.86
N ALA A 256 9.15 -52.51 2.96
CA ALA A 256 8.27 -52.16 1.84
C ALA A 256 8.42 -50.67 1.41
N GLU A 257 8.50 -49.76 2.36
CA GLU A 257 8.71 -48.32 2.09
C GLU A 257 10.12 -48.06 1.53
N GLN A 258 11.14 -48.79 2.00
CA GLN A 258 12.50 -48.69 1.47
C GLN A 258 12.57 -49.15 0.00
N GLU A 259 11.84 -50.21 -0.35
CA GLU A 259 11.76 -50.70 -1.73
C GLU A 259 11.06 -49.68 -2.64
N LEU A 260 9.94 -49.12 -2.17
CA LEU A 260 9.20 -48.07 -2.89
C LEU A 260 10.08 -46.83 -3.15
N MET A 261 10.89 -46.46 -2.15
CA MET A 261 11.82 -45.33 -2.27
C MET A 261 12.94 -45.60 -3.27
N ARG A 262 13.46 -46.84 -3.34
CA ARG A 262 14.44 -47.25 -4.36
C ARG A 262 13.85 -47.15 -5.76
N GLU A 263 12.64 -47.70 -5.97
CA GLU A 263 11.96 -47.63 -7.26
C GLU A 263 11.69 -46.18 -7.70
N TYR A 264 11.43 -45.27 -6.73
CA TYR A 264 11.22 -43.83 -6.99
C TYR A 264 12.50 -43.16 -7.51
N VAL A 265 13.63 -43.42 -6.87
CA VAL A 265 14.93 -42.79 -7.16
C VAL A 265 15.60 -43.35 -8.42
N ASP A 266 15.22 -44.58 -8.84
CA ASP A 266 15.69 -45.19 -10.09
C ASP A 266 15.01 -44.66 -11.33
N LYS A 267 14.00 -43.77 -11.20
CA LYS A 267 13.38 -43.09 -12.35
C LYS A 267 14.36 -42.09 -12.96
N PRO A 268 14.41 -42.02 -14.29
CA PRO A 268 15.30 -41.10 -14.97
C PRO A 268 14.95 -39.64 -14.61
N SER A 269 15.92 -38.84 -14.30
CA SER A 269 15.81 -37.40 -14.08
C SER A 269 15.45 -36.66 -15.38
N LEU A 270 14.93 -35.43 -15.29
CA LEU A 270 14.64 -34.60 -16.46
C LEU A 270 15.89 -34.43 -17.35
N SER A 271 17.05 -34.32 -16.74
CA SER A 271 18.34 -34.16 -17.43
C SER A 271 18.72 -35.42 -18.23
N GLU A 272 18.38 -36.60 -17.73
CA GLU A 272 18.58 -37.90 -18.41
C GLU A 272 17.59 -38.06 -19.57
N LEU A 273 16.31 -37.74 -19.37
CA LEU A 273 15.29 -37.78 -20.40
C LEU A 273 15.60 -36.85 -21.58
N ILE A 274 16.06 -35.61 -21.31
CA ILE A 274 16.45 -34.65 -22.36
C ILE A 274 17.64 -35.16 -23.17
N LYS A 275 18.59 -35.85 -22.53
CA LYS A 275 19.73 -36.45 -23.25
C LYS A 275 19.27 -37.58 -24.18
N GLU A 276 18.44 -38.49 -23.70
CA GLU A 276 17.92 -39.60 -24.51
C GLU A 276 17.14 -39.09 -25.76
N GLU A 277 16.28 -38.07 -25.59
CA GLU A 277 15.57 -37.46 -26.72
C GLU A 277 16.53 -36.73 -27.67
N SER A 278 17.56 -36.01 -27.19
CA SER A 278 18.51 -35.33 -28.04
C SER A 278 19.40 -36.27 -28.84
N GLU A 279 19.75 -37.44 -28.30
CA GLU A 279 20.46 -38.50 -29.02
C GLU A 279 19.59 -39.17 -30.08
N GLN A 280 18.31 -39.32 -29.85
CA GLN A 280 17.35 -39.82 -30.85
C GLN A 280 17.16 -38.83 -32.01
N LEU A 281 17.12 -37.52 -31.72
CA LEU A 281 16.96 -36.47 -32.75
C LEU A 281 18.26 -36.25 -33.61
N THR A 282 19.40 -36.66 -33.15
CA THR A 282 20.66 -36.63 -33.93
C THR A 282 20.85 -37.82 -34.86
N LEU A 283 19.96 -38.81 -34.80
CA LEU A 283 20.00 -39.99 -35.68
C LEU A 283 19.08 -39.86 -36.89
N TRP A 284 18.46 -38.69 -37.12
CA TRP A 284 17.69 -38.29 -38.30
C TRP A 284 18.33 -37.06 -38.95
#